data_ad46ac4a3f6ddf8c2dca2e83696332d9
#
_entry.id   ad46ac4a3f6ddf8c2dca2e83696332d9
#
_cell.length_a   1.000
_cell.length_b   1.000
_cell.length_c   1.000
_cell.angle_alpha   90.00
_cell.angle_beta   90.00
_cell.angle_gamma   90.00
#
_symmetry.space_group_name_H-M   'P 1'
#
loop_
_entity.id
_entity.type
_entity.pdbx_description
1 polymer ?
#
loop_
_entity_poly.entity_id
_entity_poly.type
_entity_poly.pdbx_seq_one_letter_code
_entity_poly.pdbx_strand_id
1 'polypeptide(L)' 'MEQTEWERLSSEQKKIQLYLDQKKTLEAFLERGAISKAQFDKSLGDLTVKMGMTGLAE' A
#
# COMPACT_ATOMS: atom_id res chain seq x y z
N MET A 1 15.39 2.67 -17.08
CA MET A 1 14.16 1.92 -17.13
C MET A 1 13.65 1.63 -15.75
N GLU A 2 12.36 1.62 -15.64
CA GLU A 2 11.73 1.45 -14.34
C GLU A 2 12.06 0.12 -13.71
N GLN A 3 12.19 -0.91 -14.53
CA GLN A 3 12.51 -2.22 -14.01
C GLN A 3 13.87 -2.24 -13.34
N THR A 4 14.81 -1.52 -13.91
CA THR A 4 16.14 -1.46 -13.34
C THR A 4 16.12 -0.81 -11.98
N GLU A 5 15.37 0.27 -11.86
CA GLU A 5 15.26 0.96 -10.58
C GLU A 5 14.58 0.07 -9.54
N TRP A 6 13.54 -0.63 -9.99
CA TRP A 6 12.81 -1.52 -9.10
C TRP A 6 13.73 -2.62 -8.57
N GLU A 7 14.57 -3.16 -9.44
CA GLU A 7 15.48 -4.24 -9.07
C GLU A 7 16.55 -3.78 -8.10
N ARG A 8 16.85 -2.49 -8.09
CA ARG A 8 17.83 -1.95 -7.17
C ARG A 8 17.32 -1.80 -5.77
N LEU A 9 16.01 -1.81 -5.61
CA LEU A 9 15.42 -1.65 -4.30
C LEU A 9 15.61 -2.91 -3.47
N SER A 10 15.79 -2.71 -2.17
CA SER A 10 15.86 -3.83 -1.26
C SER A 10 14.47 -4.44 -1.12
N SER A 11 14.42 -5.64 -0.53
CA SER A 11 13.13 -6.30 -0.31
C SER A 11 12.19 -5.43 0.49
N GLU A 12 12.72 -4.77 1.50
CA GLU A 12 11.90 -3.90 2.34
C GLU A 12 11.40 -2.70 1.57
N GLN A 13 12.28 -2.13 0.75
CA GLN A 13 11.87 -0.98 -0.05
C GLN A 13 10.81 -1.37 -1.06
N LYS A 14 10.92 -2.56 -1.63
CA LYS A 14 9.90 -3.04 -2.56
C LYS A 14 8.56 -3.21 -1.86
N LYS A 15 8.58 -3.72 -0.64
CA LYS A 15 7.36 -3.86 0.14
C LYS A 15 6.72 -2.51 0.40
N ILE A 16 7.53 -1.55 0.84
CA ILE A 16 7.03 -0.22 1.13
C ILE A 16 6.44 0.41 -0.12
N GLN A 17 7.12 0.25 -1.24
CA GLN A 17 6.63 0.82 -2.49
C GLN A 17 5.29 0.21 -2.89
N LEU A 18 5.17 -1.10 -2.77
CA LEU A 18 3.92 -1.77 -3.08
C LEU A 18 2.79 -1.32 -2.15
N TYR A 19 3.12 -1.19 -0.88
CA TYR A 19 2.15 -0.72 0.09
C TYR A 19 1.64 0.67 -0.28
N LEU A 20 2.56 1.57 -0.58
CA LEU A 20 2.19 2.94 -0.93
C LEU A 20 1.37 2.98 -2.20
N ASP A 21 1.73 2.17 -3.18
CA ASP A 21 0.97 2.11 -4.44
C ASP A 21 -0.45 1.65 -4.20
N GLN A 22 -0.63 0.61 -3.39
CA GLN A 22 -1.96 0.10 -3.13
C GLN A 22 -2.76 1.05 -2.26
N LYS A 23 -2.10 1.70 -1.31
CA LYS A 23 -2.76 2.71 -0.51
C LYS A 23 -3.29 3.84 -1.39
N LYS A 24 -2.47 4.26 -2.34
CA LYS A 24 -2.86 5.31 -3.27
C LYS A 24 -4.08 4.89 -4.09
N THR A 25 -4.08 3.64 -4.54
CA THR A 25 -5.20 3.11 -5.29
C THR A 25 -6.48 3.11 -4.44
N LEU A 26 -6.36 2.69 -3.19
CA LEU A 26 -7.51 2.69 -2.29
C LEU A 26 -8.03 4.09 -2.07
N GLU A 27 -7.13 5.05 -1.93
CA GLU A 27 -7.53 6.44 -1.75
C GLU A 27 -8.28 6.96 -2.96
N ALA A 28 -7.85 6.57 -4.14
CA ALA A 28 -8.53 6.96 -5.36
C ALA A 28 -9.94 6.38 -5.42
N PHE A 29 -10.10 5.13 -5.01
CA PHE A 29 -11.41 4.50 -4.97
C PHE A 29 -12.32 5.19 -3.96
N LEU A 30 -11.77 5.55 -2.82
CA LEU A 30 -12.54 6.26 -1.80
C LEU A 30 -13.01 7.61 -2.33
N GLU A 31 -12.14 8.31 -3.02
CA GLU A 31 -12.46 9.60 -3.57
C GLU A 31 -13.55 9.52 -4.60
N ARG A 32 -13.53 8.47 -5.40
CA ARG A 32 -14.55 8.25 -6.43
C ARG A 32 -15.87 7.76 -5.85
N GLY A 33 -15.87 7.38 -4.60
CA GLY A 33 -17.04 6.78 -4.00
C GLY A 33 -17.22 5.33 -4.37
N ALA A 34 -16.20 4.69 -4.90
CA ALA A 34 -16.27 3.27 -5.25
C ALA A 34 -16.28 2.39 -4.00
N ILE A 35 -15.69 2.87 -2.92
CA ILE A 35 -15.71 2.17 -1.65
C ILE A 35 -16.03 3.19 -0.56
N SER A 36 -16.57 2.69 0.55
CA SER A 36 -16.87 3.54 1.69
C SER A 36 -15.61 3.73 2.54
N LYS A 37 -15.67 4.69 3.45
CA LYS A 37 -14.55 4.90 4.34
C LYS A 37 -14.30 3.70 5.22
N ALA A 38 -15.35 3.04 5.66
CA ALA A 38 -15.19 1.83 6.45
C ALA A 38 -14.49 0.75 5.66
N GLN A 39 -14.85 0.62 4.40
CA GLN A 39 -14.21 -0.34 3.51
C GLN A 39 -12.75 0.03 3.30
N PHE A 40 -12.49 1.31 3.11
CA PHE A 40 -11.14 1.81 2.93
C PHE A 40 -10.27 1.48 4.15
N ASP A 41 -10.79 1.78 5.34
CA ASP A 41 -10.04 1.53 6.57
C ASP A 41 -9.75 0.06 6.74
N LYS A 42 -10.73 -0.78 6.46
CA LYS A 42 -10.56 -2.21 6.61
C LYS A 42 -9.52 -2.74 5.62
N SER A 43 -9.64 -2.31 4.37
CA SER A 43 -8.71 -2.75 3.33
C SER A 43 -7.29 -2.30 3.64
N LEU A 44 -7.15 -1.07 4.12
CA LEU A 44 -5.84 -0.55 4.47
C LEU A 44 -5.24 -1.31 5.64
N GLY A 45 -6.07 -1.60 6.64
CA GLY A 45 -5.61 -2.38 7.78
C GLY A 45 -5.16 -3.77 7.38
N ASP A 46 -5.95 -4.44 6.56
CA ASP A 46 -5.59 -5.75 6.05
C ASP A 46 -4.29 -5.70 5.25
N LEU A 47 -4.15 -4.69 4.43
CA LEU A 47 -2.95 -4.51 3.64
C LEU A 47 -1.72 -4.32 4.53
N THR A 48 -1.87 -3.51 5.57
CA THR A 48 -0.78 -3.26 6.50
C THR A 48 -0.31 -4.55 7.16
N VAL A 49 -1.26 -5.36 7.61
CA VAL A 49 -0.92 -6.64 8.25
C VAL A 49 -0.30 -7.59 7.24
N LYS A 50 -0.91 -7.68 6.06
CA LYS A 50 -0.46 -8.60 5.03
C LYS A 50 0.96 -8.30 4.58
N MET A 51 1.32 -7.05 4.52
CA MET A 51 2.64 -6.63 4.09
C MET A 51 3.66 -6.60 5.22
N GLY A 52 3.21 -6.88 6.45
CA GLY A 52 4.10 -6.85 7.58
C GLY A 52 4.56 -5.45 7.94
N MET A 53 3.69 -4.48 7.71
CA MET A 53 4.05 -3.08 7.94
C MET A 53 3.70 -2.58 9.33
N THR A 54 3.11 -3.45 10.15
CA THR A 54 2.67 -3.03 11.48
C THR A 54 3.81 -2.46 12.30
N GLY A 55 4.98 -3.07 12.19
CA GLY A 55 6.13 -2.62 12.94
C GLY A 55 6.61 -1.25 12.50
N LEU A 56 6.32 -0.86 11.27
CA LEU A 56 6.74 0.43 10.77
C LEU A 56 5.87 1.55 11.30
N ALA A 57 4.65 1.24 11.68
CA ALA A 57 3.73 2.25 12.20
C ALA A 57 4.11 2.68 13.59
N GLU A 58 4.94 1.92 14.23
CA GLU A 58 5.42 2.25 15.56
C GLU A 58 6.69 3.05 15.48
#